data_ee662fb922dee248dbb2c44e987ae6f1
#
_entry.id   ee662fb922dee248dbb2c44e987ae6f1
#
_cell.length_a   1.000
_cell.length_b   1.000
_cell.length_c   1.000
_cell.angle_alpha   90.00
_cell.angle_beta   90.00
_cell.angle_gamma   90.00
#
_symmetry.space_group_name_H-M   'P 1'
#
loop_
_entity.id
_entity.type
_entity.pdbx_description
1 polymer ?
#
loop_
_entity_poly.entity_id
_entity_poly.type
_entity_poly.pdbx_seq_one_letter_code
_entity_poly.pdbx_strand_id
1 'polypeptide(L)'
;MRVPVPDVLLPAEALGRVHFVGIGGAGLSGIARIMLARGIEVSGSDAKPSATIEALRALGATCYVGHEAGQVAGADTVVVSTAVREDNPEVVEAARLGLRLLPRSAALEAVMQGRRVVAVAGTHGKTTTTSMLTVALQHCGADPSFAIGGDLNEAGTNAHSGTGELFVAEADESDGAFLVYSPYAALVTNVEADHLDNYGTEEAYREAFVQFLDRIDTAGFLVACSDDPGAADLLDLARERGRAAVSVGLGAGAEVRAENLRQVGSTSTFEVVDRGRRLGEVTLVVPGQHYVLDALAALACGLRLGYPFADLARGLGAYSGTRRRMELKGERNGIRVYDSYAHHPREIAGDLEAARSLAGPGRIVVAFQPHMVSRTRIFGAEMGAALGAADEVVVMDIYVAREDPVPGVTSALVADAVPLDPEHVVLEPSWSATAGHLVERARPGDLILTLGAGDVTLLGPSVLALLEAEGPGDDRD
;
A
#
# COMPACT_ATOMS: atom_id res chain seq x y z
N MET A 1 13.96 15.02 10.34
CA MET A 1 14.23 14.67 11.77
C MET A 1 13.59 13.33 12.05
N ARG A 2 14.38 12.36 12.48
CA ARG A 2 13.76 11.18 13.08
C ARG A 2 13.40 11.54 14.53
N VAL A 3 12.12 11.80 14.79
CA VAL A 3 11.64 11.87 16.17
C VAL A 3 11.86 10.50 16.79
N PRO A 4 12.62 10.39 17.90
CA PRO A 4 12.89 9.09 18.52
C PRO A 4 11.60 8.51 19.09
N VAL A 5 11.50 7.18 19.04
CA VAL A 5 10.42 6.46 19.71
C VAL A 5 10.68 6.52 21.22
N PRO A 6 9.71 6.94 22.05
CA PRO A 6 9.87 6.93 23.49
C PRO A 6 10.05 5.50 24.05
N ASP A 7 10.84 5.36 25.12
CA ASP A 7 11.03 4.08 25.82
C ASP A 7 9.71 3.50 26.36
N VAL A 8 8.77 4.40 26.72
CA VAL A 8 7.43 4.02 27.20
C VAL A 8 6.39 4.62 26.29
N LEU A 9 5.63 3.76 25.65
CA LEU A 9 4.50 4.13 24.79
C LEU A 9 3.22 4.15 25.64
N LEU A 10 2.51 5.27 25.58
CA LEU A 10 1.24 5.45 26.26
C LEU A 10 0.08 5.09 25.34
N PRO A 11 -1.04 4.58 25.86
CA PRO A 11 -2.27 4.44 25.08
C PRO A 11 -2.77 5.81 24.62
N ALA A 12 -3.52 5.81 23.50
CA ALA A 12 -3.97 7.05 22.87
C ALA A 12 -4.74 7.98 23.83
N GLU A 13 -5.55 7.42 24.71
CA GLU A 13 -6.35 8.12 25.71
C GLU A 13 -5.50 8.89 26.75
N ALA A 14 -4.22 8.48 26.90
CA ALA A 14 -3.26 9.13 27.83
C ALA A 14 -2.37 10.18 27.13
N LEU A 15 -2.54 10.41 25.84
CA LEU A 15 -1.76 11.38 25.07
C LEU A 15 -2.23 12.84 25.25
N GLY A 16 -3.41 13.05 25.84
CA GLY A 16 -4.02 14.38 26.00
C GLY A 16 -4.51 14.96 24.67
N ARG A 17 -4.36 16.28 24.47
CA ARG A 17 -4.65 16.95 23.21
C ARG A 17 -3.53 16.72 22.21
N VAL A 18 -3.86 16.15 21.05
CA VAL A 18 -2.86 15.70 20.07
C VAL A 18 -2.84 16.62 18.87
N HIS A 19 -1.66 17.15 18.55
CA HIS A 19 -1.43 17.95 17.35
C HIS A 19 -0.61 17.17 16.33
N PHE A 20 -1.05 17.13 15.06
CA PHE A 20 -0.41 16.41 13.98
C PHE A 20 0.27 17.35 12.98
N VAL A 21 1.58 17.24 12.78
CA VAL A 21 2.31 17.99 11.76
C VAL A 21 2.40 17.13 10.49
N GLY A 22 1.73 17.55 9.42
CA GLY A 22 1.51 16.78 8.20
C GLY A 22 0.22 15.92 8.25
N ILE A 23 -0.84 16.42 8.87
CA ILE A 23 -2.11 15.70 9.15
C ILE A 23 -2.84 15.22 7.88
N GLY A 24 -2.64 15.88 6.74
CA GLY A 24 -3.28 15.54 5.46
C GLY A 24 -2.69 14.30 4.78
N GLY A 25 -1.52 13.82 5.23
CA GLY A 25 -0.90 12.62 4.71
C GLY A 25 -1.65 11.34 5.11
N ALA A 26 -1.71 10.34 4.23
CA ALA A 26 -2.48 9.10 4.42
C ALA A 26 -2.15 8.40 5.76
N GLY A 27 -0.88 8.34 6.16
CA GLY A 27 -0.47 7.68 7.39
C GLY A 27 -0.92 8.39 8.67
N LEU A 28 -0.95 9.73 8.70
CA LEU A 28 -1.35 10.50 9.89
C LEU A 28 -2.86 10.74 9.94
N SER A 29 -3.50 10.96 8.81
CA SER A 29 -4.95 11.19 8.75
C SER A 29 -5.76 10.01 9.29
N GLY A 30 -5.30 8.78 9.03
CA GLY A 30 -5.93 7.58 9.58
C GLY A 30 -5.86 7.53 11.11
N ILE A 31 -4.68 7.81 11.69
CA ILE A 31 -4.49 7.86 13.14
C ILE A 31 -5.36 8.95 13.76
N ALA A 32 -5.37 10.15 13.15
CA ALA A 32 -6.21 11.27 13.58
C ALA A 32 -7.71 10.92 13.60
N ARG A 33 -8.20 10.21 12.55
CA ARG A 33 -9.60 9.71 12.48
C ARG A 33 -9.93 8.79 13.65
N ILE A 34 -9.05 7.81 13.95
CA ILE A 34 -9.24 6.88 15.05
C ILE A 34 -9.29 7.63 16.40
N MET A 35 -8.38 8.58 16.62
CA MET A 35 -8.35 9.39 17.83
C MET A 35 -9.61 10.23 18.01
N LEU A 36 -10.07 10.90 16.94
CA LEU A 36 -11.34 11.64 16.93
C LEU A 36 -12.53 10.74 17.26
N ALA A 37 -12.62 9.56 16.66
CA ALA A 37 -13.68 8.59 16.91
C ALA A 37 -13.70 8.10 18.38
N ARG A 38 -12.55 8.15 19.07
CA ARG A 38 -12.42 7.84 20.51
C ARG A 38 -12.61 9.06 21.41
N GLY A 39 -12.98 10.22 20.85
CA GLY A 39 -13.22 11.44 21.62
C GLY A 39 -11.96 12.18 22.05
N ILE A 40 -10.79 11.87 21.47
CA ILE A 40 -9.55 12.60 21.74
C ILE A 40 -9.57 13.89 20.94
N GLU A 41 -9.21 15.02 21.58
CA GLU A 41 -9.11 16.31 20.91
C GLU A 41 -7.91 16.33 19.98
N VAL A 42 -8.18 16.57 18.68
CA VAL A 42 -7.18 16.53 17.60
C VAL A 42 -7.10 17.89 16.91
N SER A 43 -5.88 18.38 16.77
CA SER A 43 -5.53 19.46 15.85
C SER A 43 -4.40 19.04 14.93
N GLY A 44 -4.14 19.82 13.87
CA GLY A 44 -2.99 19.54 13.01
C GLY A 44 -2.84 20.53 11.87
N SER A 45 -1.72 20.44 11.19
CA SER A 45 -1.33 21.30 10.08
C SER A 45 -0.89 20.47 8.87
N ASP A 46 -0.99 21.05 7.69
CA ASP A 46 -0.38 20.54 6.47
C ASP A 46 0.05 21.69 5.56
N ALA A 47 1.06 21.45 4.72
CA ALA A 47 1.62 22.45 3.82
C ALA A 47 0.62 22.92 2.75
N LYS A 48 -0.33 22.08 2.34
CA LYS A 48 -1.31 22.35 1.28
C LYS A 48 -2.72 21.95 1.68
N PRO A 49 -3.74 22.66 1.17
CA PRO A 49 -5.13 22.24 1.34
C PRO A 49 -5.38 20.90 0.61
N SER A 50 -6.23 20.05 1.20
CA SER A 50 -6.61 18.77 0.61
C SER A 50 -8.00 18.33 1.05
N ALA A 51 -8.63 17.43 0.27
CA ALA A 51 -9.91 16.82 0.65
C ALA A 51 -9.82 16.07 2.00
N THR A 52 -8.65 15.51 2.32
CA THR A 52 -8.38 14.85 3.61
C THR A 52 -8.49 15.83 4.78
N ILE A 53 -7.94 17.04 4.64
CA ILE A 53 -8.05 18.10 5.67
C ILE A 53 -9.52 18.48 5.88
N GLU A 54 -10.28 18.68 4.81
CA GLU A 54 -11.71 19.03 4.91
C GLU A 54 -12.52 17.90 5.58
N ALA A 55 -12.21 16.64 5.25
CA ALA A 55 -12.84 15.50 5.89
C ALA A 55 -12.52 15.41 7.39
N LEU A 56 -11.29 15.72 7.80
CA LEU A 56 -10.91 15.75 9.22
C LEU A 56 -11.58 16.91 9.96
N ARG A 57 -11.71 18.09 9.34
CA ARG A 57 -12.49 19.22 9.89
C ARG A 57 -13.95 18.85 10.11
N ALA A 58 -14.56 18.16 9.15
CA ALA A 58 -15.93 17.66 9.28
C ALA A 58 -16.11 16.66 10.43
N LEU A 59 -15.04 15.94 10.81
CA LEU A 59 -15.01 15.04 11.97
C LEU A 59 -14.70 15.75 13.30
N GLY A 60 -14.45 17.07 13.29
CA GLY A 60 -14.20 17.86 14.47
C GLY A 60 -12.73 18.18 14.76
N ALA A 61 -11.79 17.87 13.86
CA ALA A 61 -10.41 18.30 14.03
C ALA A 61 -10.22 19.79 13.74
N THR A 62 -9.33 20.45 14.48
CA THR A 62 -8.86 21.80 14.16
C THR A 62 -7.68 21.70 13.20
N CYS A 63 -7.89 21.99 11.90
CA CYS A 63 -6.86 21.85 10.89
C CYS A 63 -6.42 23.20 10.32
N TYR A 64 -5.10 23.37 10.17
CA TYR A 64 -4.44 24.53 9.60
C TYR A 64 -3.83 24.20 8.24
N VAL A 65 -3.71 25.20 7.36
CA VAL A 65 -2.94 25.13 6.13
C VAL A 65 -1.73 26.05 6.26
N GLY A 66 -0.54 25.52 6.01
CA GLY A 66 0.72 26.14 6.38
C GLY A 66 1.16 25.74 7.79
N HIS A 67 2.42 26.04 8.12
CA HIS A 67 3.05 25.67 9.39
C HIS A 67 3.48 26.92 10.16
N GLU A 68 2.96 27.10 11.36
CA GLU A 68 3.28 28.24 12.25
C GLU A 68 3.49 27.76 13.69
N ALA A 69 4.50 28.28 14.36
CA ALA A 69 4.88 27.91 15.73
C ALA A 69 3.70 27.96 16.72
N GLY A 70 2.78 28.94 16.57
CA GLY A 70 1.62 29.11 17.46
C GLY A 70 0.56 27.99 17.36
N GLN A 71 0.58 27.16 16.34
CA GLN A 71 -0.44 26.13 16.10
C GLN A 71 -0.35 24.96 17.09
N VAL A 72 0.82 24.73 17.71
CA VAL A 72 1.00 23.71 18.78
C VAL A 72 0.55 24.19 20.15
N ALA A 73 0.06 25.45 20.27
CA ALA A 73 -0.36 25.99 21.54
C ALA A 73 -1.53 25.18 22.15
N GLY A 74 -1.33 24.72 23.38
CA GLY A 74 -2.31 23.92 24.09
C GLY A 74 -2.29 22.43 23.78
N ALA A 75 -1.45 21.93 22.86
CA ALA A 75 -1.23 20.51 22.69
C ALA A 75 -0.44 19.93 23.87
N ASP A 76 -0.73 18.66 24.21
CA ASP A 76 0.03 17.86 25.16
C ASP A 76 1.01 16.92 24.45
N THR A 77 0.65 16.52 23.24
CA THR A 77 1.46 15.64 22.38
C THR A 77 1.46 16.16 20.93
N VAL A 78 2.60 16.12 20.27
CA VAL A 78 2.76 16.47 18.85
C VAL A 78 3.26 15.24 18.08
N VAL A 79 2.49 14.83 17.08
CA VAL A 79 2.82 13.72 16.19
C VAL A 79 3.38 14.26 14.89
N VAL A 80 4.55 13.77 14.48
CA VAL A 80 5.28 14.32 13.33
C VAL A 80 5.38 13.28 12.22
N SER A 81 5.01 13.70 10.99
CA SER A 81 5.24 12.90 9.78
C SER A 81 6.72 12.81 9.44
N THR A 82 7.17 11.68 8.90
CA THR A 82 8.55 11.50 8.41
C THR A 82 8.91 12.45 7.26
N ALA A 83 7.91 13.01 6.56
CA ALA A 83 8.08 13.98 5.48
C ALA A 83 8.39 15.40 5.99
N VAL A 84 8.17 15.67 7.29
CA VAL A 84 8.39 17.00 7.88
C VAL A 84 9.87 17.24 8.14
N ARG A 85 10.35 18.44 7.76
CA ARG A 85 11.75 18.84 7.93
C ARG A 85 12.03 19.22 9.39
N GLU A 86 13.31 19.15 9.80
CA GLU A 86 13.76 19.44 11.16
C GLU A 86 13.55 20.92 11.56
N ASP A 87 13.60 21.82 10.59
CA ASP A 87 13.42 23.25 10.75
C ASP A 87 11.94 23.69 10.73
N ASN A 88 11.00 22.76 10.73
CA ASN A 88 9.56 23.09 10.78
C ASN A 88 9.24 23.87 12.07
N PRO A 89 8.57 25.06 11.97
CA PRO A 89 8.37 25.96 13.11
C PRO A 89 7.54 25.33 14.24
N GLU A 90 6.61 24.41 13.93
CA GLU A 90 5.80 23.70 14.92
C GLU A 90 6.64 22.68 15.71
N VAL A 91 7.50 21.93 15.02
CA VAL A 91 8.40 20.94 15.65
C VAL A 91 9.41 21.66 16.56
N VAL A 92 10.00 22.76 16.08
CA VAL A 92 10.92 23.59 16.85
C VAL A 92 10.25 24.14 18.12
N GLU A 93 9.02 24.66 17.98
CA GLU A 93 8.28 25.22 19.11
C GLU A 93 7.84 24.13 20.10
N ALA A 94 7.38 22.96 19.61
CA ALA A 94 7.02 21.84 20.46
C ALA A 94 8.21 21.39 21.32
N ALA A 95 9.40 21.28 20.70
CA ALA A 95 10.63 20.96 21.43
C ALA A 95 10.99 22.05 22.47
N ARG A 96 10.87 23.34 22.11
CA ARG A 96 11.13 24.47 23.03
C ARG A 96 10.18 24.46 24.24
N LEU A 97 8.91 24.07 24.03
CA LEU A 97 7.89 23.98 25.09
C LEU A 97 7.99 22.69 25.91
N GLY A 98 8.85 21.74 25.51
CA GLY A 98 8.98 20.43 26.16
C GLY A 98 7.76 19.53 25.97
N LEU A 99 7.00 19.71 24.88
CA LEU A 99 5.87 18.86 24.54
C LEU A 99 6.34 17.46 24.17
N ARG A 100 5.48 16.46 24.38
CA ARG A 100 5.76 15.10 23.95
C ARG A 100 5.77 15.03 22.41
N LEU A 101 6.92 14.68 21.82
CA LEU A 101 7.04 14.46 20.38
C LEU A 101 6.95 12.96 20.11
N LEU A 102 6.10 12.56 19.16
CA LEU A 102 5.94 11.17 18.73
C LEU A 102 6.13 11.05 17.21
N PRO A 103 6.86 10.03 16.74
CA PRO A 103 6.82 9.65 15.32
C PRO A 103 5.47 8.97 15.01
N ARG A 104 5.11 8.90 13.72
CA ARG A 104 3.89 8.25 13.23
C ARG A 104 3.69 6.84 13.81
N SER A 105 4.76 6.03 13.85
CA SER A 105 4.72 4.65 14.35
C SER A 105 4.34 4.57 15.82
N ALA A 106 4.87 5.45 16.67
CA ALA A 106 4.51 5.49 18.07
C ALA A 106 3.04 5.93 18.30
N ALA A 107 2.55 6.87 17.48
CA ALA A 107 1.15 7.26 17.52
C ALA A 107 0.20 6.16 17.03
N LEU A 108 0.61 5.37 16.02
CA LEU A 108 -0.15 4.19 15.58
C LEU A 108 -0.15 3.11 16.65
N GLU A 109 1.00 2.81 17.25
CA GLU A 109 1.04 1.87 18.38
C GLU A 109 0.15 2.31 19.54
N ALA A 110 0.12 3.61 19.85
CA ALA A 110 -0.75 4.15 20.90
C ALA A 110 -2.25 3.88 20.66
N VAL A 111 -2.74 3.97 19.42
CA VAL A 111 -4.14 3.63 19.09
C VAL A 111 -4.38 2.13 19.00
N MET A 112 -3.35 1.30 18.84
CA MET A 112 -3.43 -0.16 18.82
C MET A 112 -3.46 -0.79 20.22
N GLN A 113 -2.93 -0.10 21.23
CA GLN A 113 -2.85 -0.64 22.59
C GLN A 113 -4.22 -1.07 23.12
N GLY A 114 -4.24 -2.21 23.83
CA GLY A 114 -5.46 -2.80 24.38
C GLY A 114 -6.30 -3.61 23.37
N ARG A 115 -5.84 -3.74 22.12
CA ARG A 115 -6.47 -4.57 21.08
C ARG A 115 -5.60 -5.77 20.72
N ARG A 116 -6.21 -6.81 20.17
CA ARG A 116 -5.47 -7.91 19.53
C ARG A 116 -5.06 -7.44 18.13
N VAL A 117 -3.79 -7.05 17.99
CA VAL A 117 -3.27 -6.46 16.76
C VAL A 117 -2.90 -7.55 15.76
N VAL A 118 -3.36 -7.40 14.52
CA VAL A 118 -2.87 -8.13 13.35
C VAL A 118 -2.08 -7.15 12.49
N ALA A 119 -0.77 -7.33 12.40
CA ALA A 119 0.11 -6.47 11.63
C ALA A 119 0.46 -7.13 10.28
N VAL A 120 0.25 -6.42 9.19
CA VAL A 120 0.54 -6.90 7.84
C VAL A 120 1.79 -6.21 7.32
N ALA A 121 2.88 -6.95 7.22
CA ALA A 121 4.19 -6.51 6.73
C ALA A 121 4.57 -7.22 5.43
N GLY A 122 5.68 -6.84 4.87
CA GLY A 122 6.24 -7.38 3.62
C GLY A 122 6.64 -6.28 2.67
N THR A 123 7.47 -6.57 1.71
CA THR A 123 7.93 -5.58 0.73
C THR A 123 6.77 -5.10 -0.14
N HIS A 124 5.95 -6.03 -0.64
CA HIS A 124 4.80 -5.77 -1.53
C HIS A 124 3.53 -6.43 -1.00
N GLY A 125 2.35 -5.97 -1.45
CA GLY A 125 1.05 -6.57 -1.13
C GLY A 125 0.46 -6.16 0.24
N LYS A 126 1.18 -5.41 1.09
CA LYS A 126 0.72 -4.99 2.44
C LYS A 126 -0.67 -4.37 2.43
N THR A 127 -0.87 -3.32 1.67
CA THR A 127 -2.13 -2.57 1.58
C THR A 127 -3.28 -3.47 1.14
N THR A 128 -3.06 -4.29 0.12
CA THR A 128 -4.06 -5.24 -0.42
C THR A 128 -4.43 -6.28 0.62
N THR A 129 -3.43 -6.94 1.22
CA THR A 129 -3.65 -7.99 2.24
C THR A 129 -4.36 -7.43 3.48
N THR A 130 -3.95 -6.23 3.96
CA THR A 130 -4.61 -5.54 5.09
C THR A 130 -6.06 -5.24 4.76
N SER A 131 -6.32 -4.76 3.55
CA SER A 131 -7.66 -4.45 3.04
C SER A 131 -8.53 -5.70 2.94
N MET A 132 -8.04 -6.76 2.31
CA MET A 132 -8.75 -8.04 2.17
C MET A 132 -9.09 -8.66 3.52
N LEU A 133 -8.13 -8.66 4.46
CA LEU A 133 -8.37 -9.17 5.82
C LEU A 133 -9.43 -8.33 6.54
N THR A 134 -9.37 -7.01 6.43
CA THR A 134 -10.34 -6.09 7.04
C THR A 134 -11.75 -6.37 6.53
N VAL A 135 -11.93 -6.42 5.20
CA VAL A 135 -13.24 -6.70 4.58
C VAL A 135 -13.75 -8.10 4.96
N ALA A 136 -12.88 -9.11 4.94
CA ALA A 136 -13.23 -10.46 5.34
C ALA A 136 -13.73 -10.54 6.81
N LEU A 137 -13.03 -9.87 7.73
CA LEU A 137 -13.42 -9.81 9.14
C LEU A 137 -14.71 -9.02 9.37
N GLN A 138 -14.95 -7.95 8.62
CA GLN A 138 -16.23 -7.22 8.67
C GLN A 138 -17.39 -8.11 8.24
N HIS A 139 -17.22 -8.94 7.19
CA HIS A 139 -18.23 -9.92 6.77
C HIS A 139 -18.45 -11.05 7.77
N CYS A 140 -17.47 -11.31 8.64
CA CYS A 140 -17.63 -12.19 9.79
C CYS A 140 -18.32 -11.52 10.99
N GLY A 141 -18.70 -10.25 10.89
CA GLY A 141 -19.33 -9.47 11.97
C GLY A 141 -18.34 -9.02 13.06
N ALA A 142 -17.04 -9.00 12.78
CA ALA A 142 -16.02 -8.71 13.79
C ALA A 142 -15.86 -7.22 14.12
N ASP A 143 -16.30 -6.31 13.27
CA ASP A 143 -16.09 -4.84 13.36
C ASP A 143 -14.67 -4.45 13.85
N PRO A 144 -13.60 -4.82 13.10
CA PRO A 144 -12.24 -4.53 13.51
C PRO A 144 -11.94 -3.03 13.40
N SER A 145 -11.10 -2.51 14.30
CA SER A 145 -10.38 -1.26 14.00
C SER A 145 -9.36 -1.54 12.92
N PHE A 146 -9.08 -0.55 12.07
CA PHE A 146 -8.04 -0.70 11.06
C PHE A 146 -7.32 0.60 10.72
N ALA A 147 -6.07 0.48 10.25
CA ALA A 147 -5.27 1.54 9.65
C ALA A 147 -4.51 0.97 8.45
N ILE A 148 -4.79 1.48 7.25
CA ILE A 148 -4.34 0.99 5.96
C ILE A 148 -3.63 2.13 5.21
N GLY A 149 -2.66 1.81 4.35
CA GLY A 149 -1.93 2.79 3.55
C GLY A 149 -2.73 3.42 2.41
N GLY A 150 -3.90 2.88 2.07
CA GLY A 150 -4.81 3.37 1.03
C GLY A 150 -6.27 3.31 1.43
N ASP A 151 -7.13 4.05 0.74
CA ASP A 151 -8.57 4.03 1.00
C ASP A 151 -9.20 2.74 0.47
N LEU A 152 -9.99 2.07 1.31
CA LEU A 152 -10.88 0.97 0.92
C LEU A 152 -12.02 1.50 0.06
N ASN A 153 -12.33 0.82 -1.05
CA ASN A 153 -13.45 1.21 -1.90
C ASN A 153 -14.79 1.11 -1.15
N GLU A 154 -14.99 0.04 -0.39
CA GLU A 154 -16.23 -0.23 0.37
C GLU A 154 -16.47 0.81 1.47
N ALA A 155 -15.43 1.20 2.19
CA ALA A 155 -15.54 2.11 3.33
C ALA A 155 -15.29 3.57 2.96
N GLY A 156 -14.66 3.85 1.81
CA GLY A 156 -14.24 5.19 1.40
C GLY A 156 -13.24 5.87 2.35
N THR A 157 -12.54 5.06 3.17
CA THR A 157 -11.59 5.52 4.19
C THR A 157 -10.45 4.53 4.37
N ASN A 158 -9.33 5.04 4.84
CA ASN A 158 -8.15 4.24 5.17
C ASN A 158 -8.04 3.87 6.66
N ALA A 159 -8.99 4.30 7.49
CA ALA A 159 -8.94 4.02 8.92
C ALA A 159 -10.33 4.04 9.56
N HIS A 160 -10.53 3.19 10.56
CA HIS A 160 -11.76 3.05 11.31
C HIS A 160 -11.47 2.64 12.75
N SER A 161 -12.25 3.17 13.70
CA SER A 161 -12.26 2.71 15.09
C SER A 161 -13.46 1.80 15.33
N GLY A 162 -13.26 0.51 15.15
CA GLY A 162 -14.30 -0.51 15.37
C GLY A 162 -14.55 -0.79 16.85
N THR A 163 -15.66 -1.46 17.12
CA THR A 163 -16.05 -1.90 18.48
C THR A 163 -15.48 -3.27 18.85
N GLY A 164 -15.01 -4.05 17.85
CA GLY A 164 -14.43 -5.39 18.04
C GLY A 164 -13.06 -5.37 18.74
N GLU A 165 -12.60 -6.54 19.16
CA GLU A 165 -11.31 -6.70 19.85
C GLU A 165 -10.08 -6.60 18.92
N LEU A 166 -10.29 -6.76 17.61
CA LEU A 166 -9.20 -6.78 16.63
C LEU A 166 -8.82 -5.38 16.16
N PHE A 167 -7.53 -5.20 15.90
CA PHE A 167 -6.99 -4.09 15.14
C PHE A 167 -6.15 -4.63 13.99
N VAL A 168 -6.50 -4.31 12.75
CA VAL A 168 -5.75 -4.68 11.56
C VAL A 168 -4.92 -3.48 11.11
N ALA A 169 -3.60 -3.60 11.11
CA ALA A 169 -2.70 -2.51 10.76
C ALA A 169 -1.75 -2.89 9.64
N GLU A 170 -1.58 -1.99 8.69
CA GLU A 170 -0.47 -2.06 7.76
C GLU A 170 0.83 -1.69 8.47
N ALA A 171 1.81 -2.56 8.43
CA ALA A 171 3.10 -2.44 9.11
C ALA A 171 4.19 -2.07 8.09
N ASP A 172 4.48 -0.77 8.01
CA ASP A 172 5.44 -0.19 7.06
C ASP A 172 6.87 -0.46 7.53
N GLU A 173 7.59 -1.27 6.76
CA GLU A 173 8.98 -1.63 7.01
C GLU A 173 9.98 -0.59 6.49
N SER A 174 9.56 0.33 5.64
CA SER A 174 10.45 1.21 4.84
C SER A 174 11.51 1.97 5.64
N ASP A 175 11.23 2.33 6.89
CA ASP A 175 12.11 3.07 7.78
C ASP A 175 12.36 2.35 9.14
N GLY A 176 11.95 1.08 9.23
CA GLY A 176 12.01 0.30 10.46
C GLY A 176 10.91 0.64 11.47
N ALA A 177 9.94 1.46 11.09
CA ALA A 177 8.84 1.91 11.95
C ALA A 177 8.00 0.76 12.50
N PHE A 178 7.84 -0.32 11.75
CA PHE A 178 7.06 -1.49 12.15
C PHE A 178 7.64 -2.24 13.39
N LEU A 179 8.92 -2.04 13.70
CA LEU A 179 9.55 -2.62 14.90
C LEU A 179 9.02 -2.03 16.22
N VAL A 180 8.26 -0.93 16.14
CA VAL A 180 7.62 -0.32 17.31
C VAL A 180 6.39 -1.13 17.73
N TYR A 181 5.75 -1.85 16.80
CA TYR A 181 4.51 -2.57 17.04
C TYR A 181 4.70 -3.83 17.85
N SER A 182 3.64 -4.21 18.59
CA SER A 182 3.59 -5.44 19.41
C SER A 182 2.37 -6.28 18.97
N PRO A 183 2.42 -6.90 17.77
CA PRO A 183 1.28 -7.61 17.23
C PRO A 183 1.03 -8.95 17.94
N TYR A 184 -0.27 -9.33 18.06
CA TYR A 184 -0.67 -10.69 18.39
C TYR A 184 -0.40 -11.64 17.21
N ALA A 185 -0.70 -11.20 15.98
CA ALA A 185 -0.40 -11.96 14.78
C ALA A 185 0.27 -11.06 13.74
N ALA A 186 1.19 -11.62 12.98
CA ALA A 186 1.82 -10.96 11.84
C ALA A 186 1.54 -11.74 10.55
N LEU A 187 1.31 -10.98 9.47
CA LEU A 187 1.31 -11.50 8.11
C LEU A 187 2.54 -10.92 7.41
N VAL A 188 3.31 -11.77 6.73
CA VAL A 188 4.43 -11.34 5.89
C VAL A 188 4.21 -11.86 4.49
N THR A 189 3.98 -10.95 3.57
CA THR A 189 3.65 -11.29 2.17
C THR A 189 4.87 -11.76 1.41
N ASN A 190 5.96 -11.03 1.50
CA ASN A 190 7.27 -11.31 0.88
C ASN A 190 8.37 -10.51 1.59
N VAL A 191 9.63 -10.92 1.43
CA VAL A 191 10.81 -10.22 1.94
C VAL A 191 11.86 -10.14 0.85
N GLU A 192 11.92 -9.00 0.18
CA GLU A 192 12.81 -8.72 -0.94
C GLU A 192 13.54 -7.41 -0.73
N ALA A 193 14.71 -7.27 -1.33
CA ALA A 193 15.50 -6.06 -1.21
C ALA A 193 14.73 -4.83 -1.73
N ASP A 194 14.35 -3.94 -0.83
CA ASP A 194 13.87 -2.59 -1.12
C ASP A 194 14.36 -1.65 0.00
N HIS A 195 14.11 -0.35 -0.14
CA HIS A 195 14.44 0.66 0.86
C HIS A 195 15.92 0.66 1.29
N LEU A 196 16.84 0.31 0.37
CA LEU A 196 18.28 0.26 0.65
C LEU A 196 18.88 1.64 0.96
N ASP A 197 18.15 2.72 0.66
CA ASP A 197 18.46 4.09 1.10
C ASP A 197 18.40 4.22 2.64
N ASN A 198 17.54 3.44 3.31
CA ASN A 198 17.41 3.41 4.75
C ASN A 198 18.23 2.29 5.41
N TYR A 199 18.26 1.10 4.82
CA TYR A 199 18.89 -0.07 5.41
C TYR A 199 20.36 -0.26 5.00
N GLY A 200 20.77 0.31 3.88
CA GLY A 200 22.12 0.19 3.34
C GLY A 200 22.40 -1.12 2.62
N THR A 201 21.98 -2.26 3.17
CA THR A 201 22.19 -3.59 2.57
C THR A 201 20.94 -4.46 2.64
N GLU A 202 20.86 -5.47 1.78
CA GLU A 202 19.78 -6.47 1.79
C GLU A 202 19.75 -7.27 3.09
N GLU A 203 20.92 -7.59 3.63
CA GLU A 203 21.03 -8.31 4.90
C GLU A 203 20.43 -7.51 6.06
N ALA A 204 20.69 -6.20 6.12
CA ALA A 204 20.12 -5.34 7.15
C ALA A 204 18.59 -5.21 6.99
N TYR A 205 18.09 -5.19 5.75
CA TYR A 205 16.66 -5.21 5.47
C TYR A 205 16.01 -6.52 5.95
N ARG A 206 16.59 -7.69 5.61
CA ARG A 206 16.13 -9.01 6.07
C ARG A 206 16.16 -9.13 7.60
N GLU A 207 17.23 -8.62 8.24
CA GLU A 207 17.36 -8.61 9.69
C GLU A 207 16.24 -7.83 10.38
N ALA A 208 15.72 -6.77 9.77
CA ALA A 208 14.57 -6.06 10.32
C ALA A 208 13.31 -6.95 10.41
N PHE A 209 13.07 -7.85 9.44
CA PHE A 209 11.98 -8.82 9.53
C PHE A 209 12.23 -9.89 10.59
N VAL A 210 13.49 -10.29 10.79
CA VAL A 210 13.85 -11.19 11.90
C VAL A 210 13.56 -10.53 13.24
N GLN A 211 13.88 -9.23 13.41
CA GLN A 211 13.55 -8.46 14.61
C GLN A 211 12.02 -8.29 14.76
N PHE A 212 11.30 -8.10 13.67
CA PHE A 212 9.84 -8.02 13.68
C PHE A 212 9.19 -9.34 14.14
N LEU A 213 9.75 -10.49 13.75
CA LEU A 213 9.32 -11.80 14.26
C LEU A 213 9.38 -11.86 15.80
N ASP A 214 10.37 -11.25 16.42
CA ASP A 214 10.53 -11.20 17.87
C ASP A 214 9.51 -10.27 18.56
N ARG A 215 8.86 -9.38 17.79
CA ARG A 215 7.79 -8.50 18.29
C ARG A 215 6.43 -9.19 18.39
N ILE A 216 6.23 -10.32 17.74
CA ILE A 216 4.97 -11.07 17.79
C ILE A 216 4.77 -11.62 19.19
N ASP A 217 3.56 -11.51 19.76
CA ASP A 217 3.19 -12.10 21.04
C ASP A 217 3.53 -13.60 21.06
N THR A 218 3.98 -14.10 22.20
CA THR A 218 4.35 -15.52 22.37
C THR A 218 3.13 -16.46 22.21
N ALA A 219 1.92 -15.98 22.50
CA ALA A 219 0.67 -16.70 22.28
C ALA A 219 0.10 -16.49 20.87
N GLY A 220 0.77 -15.68 20.06
CA GLY A 220 0.36 -15.32 18.72
C GLY A 220 0.94 -16.23 17.65
N PHE A 221 0.89 -15.77 16.39
CA PHE A 221 1.37 -16.55 15.25
C PHE A 221 1.84 -15.68 14.08
N LEU A 222 2.68 -16.28 13.23
CA LEU A 222 3.08 -15.74 11.94
C LEU A 222 2.29 -16.43 10.82
N VAL A 223 1.82 -15.67 9.82
CA VAL A 223 1.41 -16.18 8.50
C VAL A 223 2.40 -15.62 7.48
N ALA A 224 3.02 -16.45 6.65
CA ALA A 224 3.91 -15.93 5.61
C ALA A 224 3.82 -16.75 4.31
N CYS A 225 4.13 -16.08 3.20
CA CYS A 225 4.10 -16.68 1.86
C CYS A 225 5.32 -17.56 1.63
N SER A 226 5.12 -18.87 1.51
CA SER A 226 6.21 -19.82 1.25
C SER A 226 6.66 -19.87 -0.21
N ASP A 227 5.96 -19.18 -1.11
CA ASP A 227 6.38 -19.05 -2.50
C ASP A 227 7.42 -17.93 -2.69
N ASP A 228 7.60 -17.08 -1.66
CA ASP A 228 8.67 -16.09 -1.60
C ASP A 228 9.83 -16.61 -0.74
N PRO A 229 11.07 -16.64 -1.27
CA PRO A 229 12.22 -17.18 -0.54
C PRO A 229 12.51 -16.51 0.79
N GLY A 230 12.43 -15.17 0.86
CA GLY A 230 12.73 -14.44 2.08
C GLY A 230 11.64 -14.64 3.16
N ALA A 231 10.37 -14.73 2.78
CA ALA A 231 9.30 -15.06 3.70
C ALA A 231 9.32 -16.53 4.12
N ALA A 232 9.78 -17.44 3.26
CA ALA A 232 10.00 -18.85 3.58
C ALA A 232 11.12 -19.03 4.63
N ASP A 233 12.24 -18.31 4.46
CA ASP A 233 13.33 -18.31 5.46
C ASP A 233 12.82 -17.82 6.83
N LEU A 234 11.94 -16.82 6.84
CA LEU A 234 11.33 -16.29 8.07
C LEU A 234 10.38 -17.31 8.73
N LEU A 235 9.63 -18.11 7.93
CA LEU A 235 8.78 -19.21 8.42
C LEU A 235 9.64 -20.28 9.12
N ASP A 236 10.73 -20.67 8.51
CA ASP A 236 11.61 -21.70 9.07
C ASP A 236 12.27 -21.21 10.36
N LEU A 237 12.74 -19.98 10.39
CA LEU A 237 13.26 -19.36 11.60
C LEU A 237 12.21 -19.26 12.73
N ALA A 238 10.96 -18.92 12.39
CA ALA A 238 9.85 -18.88 13.36
C ALA A 238 9.62 -20.27 13.99
N ARG A 239 9.62 -21.32 13.16
CA ARG A 239 9.46 -22.71 13.63
C ARG A 239 10.65 -23.16 14.50
N GLU A 240 11.89 -22.85 14.11
CA GLU A 240 13.10 -23.12 14.89
C GLU A 240 13.06 -22.46 16.27
N ARG A 241 12.48 -21.24 16.36
CA ARG A 241 12.27 -20.50 17.61
C ARG A 241 11.03 -20.98 18.39
N GLY A 242 10.34 -22.04 17.92
CA GLY A 242 9.14 -22.61 18.57
C GLY A 242 7.90 -21.71 18.49
N ARG A 243 7.85 -20.77 17.54
CA ARG A 243 6.69 -19.91 17.32
C ARG A 243 5.69 -20.59 16.40
N ALA A 244 4.40 -20.35 16.64
CA ALA A 244 3.36 -20.79 15.73
C ALA A 244 3.51 -20.05 14.38
N ALA A 245 3.65 -20.82 13.29
CA ALA A 245 3.83 -20.28 11.95
C ALA A 245 3.03 -21.07 10.93
N VAL A 246 2.36 -20.38 10.03
CA VAL A 246 1.47 -20.90 8.98
C VAL A 246 2.00 -20.45 7.63
N SER A 247 2.30 -21.40 6.76
CA SER A 247 2.69 -21.09 5.39
C SER A 247 1.49 -20.98 4.47
N VAL A 248 1.50 -19.97 3.58
CA VAL A 248 0.54 -19.81 2.50
C VAL A 248 1.25 -19.81 1.15
N GLY A 249 0.60 -20.27 0.09
CA GLY A 249 1.19 -20.28 -1.24
C GLY A 249 0.37 -21.04 -2.27
N LEU A 250 0.89 -21.10 -3.49
CA LEU A 250 0.37 -21.95 -4.58
C LEU A 250 1.10 -23.29 -4.62
N GLY A 251 2.30 -23.33 -4.06
CA GLY A 251 3.13 -24.54 -4.00
C GLY A 251 2.51 -25.63 -3.12
N ALA A 252 2.71 -26.89 -3.50
CA ALA A 252 2.15 -28.06 -2.78
C ALA A 252 2.65 -28.20 -1.33
N GLY A 253 3.74 -27.51 -0.96
CA GLY A 253 4.31 -27.50 0.40
C GLY A 253 3.64 -26.53 1.37
N ALA A 254 2.82 -25.59 0.90
CA ALA A 254 2.15 -24.65 1.76
C ALA A 254 1.03 -25.31 2.58
N GLU A 255 0.90 -24.91 3.85
CA GLU A 255 -0.18 -25.41 4.72
C GLU A 255 -1.55 -24.98 4.21
N VAL A 256 -1.69 -23.70 3.89
CA VAL A 256 -2.89 -23.14 3.28
C VAL A 256 -2.55 -22.76 1.83
N ARG A 257 -3.18 -23.43 0.88
CA ARG A 257 -2.84 -23.23 -0.52
C ARG A 257 -4.06 -23.13 -1.43
N ALA A 258 -3.86 -22.47 -2.56
CA ALA A 258 -4.84 -22.48 -3.64
C ALA A 258 -4.54 -23.61 -4.62
N GLU A 259 -5.58 -24.35 -4.97
CA GLU A 259 -5.59 -25.36 -6.02
C GLU A 259 -6.62 -24.96 -7.10
N ASN A 260 -6.44 -25.50 -8.31
CA ASN A 260 -7.39 -25.30 -9.42
C ASN A 260 -7.66 -23.82 -9.74
N LEU A 261 -6.62 -22.97 -9.66
CA LEU A 261 -6.72 -21.55 -9.97
C LEU A 261 -7.17 -21.34 -11.43
N ARG A 262 -8.23 -20.56 -11.59
CA ARG A 262 -8.78 -20.12 -12.87
C ARG A 262 -8.93 -18.61 -12.86
N GLN A 263 -8.41 -17.95 -13.90
CA GLN A 263 -8.51 -16.49 -14.04
C GLN A 263 -9.24 -16.17 -15.34
N VAL A 264 -10.28 -15.36 -15.26
CA VAL A 264 -11.07 -14.91 -16.41
C VAL A 264 -11.43 -13.43 -16.21
N GLY A 265 -10.87 -12.56 -17.04
CA GLY A 265 -11.02 -11.11 -16.89
C GLY A 265 -10.54 -10.63 -15.53
N SER A 266 -11.39 -9.94 -14.78
CA SER A 266 -11.10 -9.48 -13.41
C SER A 266 -11.32 -10.52 -12.33
N THR A 267 -11.74 -11.75 -12.69
CA THR A 267 -12.16 -12.76 -11.70
C THR A 267 -11.10 -13.85 -11.57
N SER A 268 -10.71 -14.15 -10.34
CA SER A 268 -9.86 -15.29 -9.97
C SER A 268 -10.65 -16.25 -9.08
N THR A 269 -10.78 -17.52 -9.47
CA THR A 269 -11.49 -18.55 -8.71
C THR A 269 -10.53 -19.69 -8.40
N PHE A 270 -10.49 -20.13 -7.14
CA PHE A 270 -9.59 -21.18 -6.69
C PHE A 270 -10.17 -21.97 -5.50
N GLU A 271 -9.75 -23.20 -5.36
CA GLU A 271 -10.08 -24.03 -4.21
C GLU A 271 -9.03 -23.87 -3.11
N VAL A 272 -9.47 -23.77 -1.86
CA VAL A 272 -8.58 -23.64 -0.70
C VAL A 272 -8.40 -24.96 -0.01
N VAL A 273 -7.15 -25.33 0.22
CA VAL A 273 -6.76 -26.52 1.01
C VAL A 273 -5.98 -26.05 2.23
N ASP A 274 -6.41 -26.44 3.45
CA ASP A 274 -5.71 -26.22 4.72
C ASP A 274 -5.26 -27.57 5.29
N ARG A 275 -3.97 -27.79 5.42
CA ARG A 275 -3.33 -29.02 5.94
C ARG A 275 -3.88 -30.28 5.27
N GLY A 276 -4.01 -30.24 3.95
CA GLY A 276 -4.53 -31.35 3.16
C GLY A 276 -6.05 -31.50 3.14
N ARG A 277 -6.78 -30.69 3.90
CA ARG A 277 -8.25 -30.69 3.90
C ARG A 277 -8.76 -29.59 2.95
N ARG A 278 -9.54 -29.96 1.96
CA ARG A 278 -10.26 -29.01 1.10
C ARG A 278 -11.37 -28.33 1.90
N LEU A 279 -11.34 -26.99 1.92
CA LEU A 279 -12.31 -26.17 2.66
C LEU A 279 -13.46 -25.68 1.78
N GLY A 280 -13.18 -25.33 0.53
CA GLY A 280 -14.15 -24.81 -0.43
C GLY A 280 -13.51 -23.90 -1.45
N GLU A 281 -14.33 -23.21 -2.22
CA GLU A 281 -13.94 -22.31 -3.29
C GLU A 281 -13.99 -20.84 -2.82
N VAL A 282 -13.04 -20.05 -3.30
CA VAL A 282 -13.00 -18.58 -3.15
C VAL A 282 -13.01 -17.97 -4.55
N THR A 283 -13.82 -16.94 -4.74
CA THR A 283 -13.86 -16.12 -5.95
C THR A 283 -13.49 -14.69 -5.60
N LEU A 284 -12.45 -14.14 -6.20
CA LEU A 284 -12.05 -12.75 -6.11
C LEU A 284 -12.50 -12.01 -7.36
N VAL A 285 -12.91 -10.76 -7.20
CA VAL A 285 -13.31 -9.86 -8.32
C VAL A 285 -12.19 -8.89 -8.71
N VAL A 286 -10.96 -9.18 -8.28
CA VAL A 286 -9.74 -8.43 -8.61
C VAL A 286 -8.78 -9.32 -9.41
N PRO A 287 -8.10 -8.78 -10.44
CA PRO A 287 -7.28 -9.58 -11.35
C PRO A 287 -5.87 -9.79 -10.82
N GLY A 288 -5.26 -10.92 -11.14
CA GLY A 288 -3.84 -11.21 -10.92
C GLY A 288 -3.56 -12.25 -9.84
N GLN A 289 -2.50 -13.03 -10.07
CA GLN A 289 -2.11 -14.13 -9.17
C GLN A 289 -1.62 -13.63 -7.81
N HIS A 290 -1.00 -12.44 -7.75
CA HIS A 290 -0.55 -11.84 -6.49
C HIS A 290 -1.73 -11.55 -5.55
N TYR A 291 -2.92 -11.16 -6.07
CA TYR A 291 -4.12 -11.01 -5.25
C TYR A 291 -4.62 -12.33 -4.65
N VAL A 292 -4.35 -13.46 -5.32
CA VAL A 292 -4.66 -14.79 -4.77
C VAL A 292 -3.77 -15.09 -3.58
N LEU A 293 -2.47 -14.76 -3.64
CA LEU A 293 -1.54 -14.91 -2.51
C LEU A 293 -1.92 -14.01 -1.33
N ASP A 294 -2.26 -12.75 -1.59
CA ASP A 294 -2.74 -11.79 -0.58
C ASP A 294 -4.02 -12.31 0.10
N ALA A 295 -4.97 -12.83 -0.70
CA ALA A 295 -6.21 -13.41 -0.18
C ALA A 295 -5.97 -14.68 0.64
N LEU A 296 -5.03 -15.55 0.25
CA LEU A 296 -4.64 -16.73 1.03
C LEU A 296 -4.05 -16.34 2.38
N ALA A 297 -3.20 -15.29 2.43
CA ALA A 297 -2.63 -14.79 3.67
C ALA A 297 -3.72 -14.23 4.60
N ALA A 298 -4.62 -13.42 4.07
CA ALA A 298 -5.78 -12.89 4.81
C ALA A 298 -6.70 -14.02 5.31
N LEU A 299 -7.02 -14.99 4.46
CA LEU A 299 -7.85 -16.15 4.80
C LEU A 299 -7.20 -16.99 5.89
N ALA A 300 -5.93 -17.34 5.75
CA ALA A 300 -5.19 -18.14 6.73
C ALA A 300 -5.18 -17.44 8.10
N CYS A 301 -4.96 -16.13 8.14
CA CYS A 301 -5.04 -15.35 9.36
C CYS A 301 -6.45 -15.45 9.99
N GLY A 302 -7.49 -15.18 9.22
CA GLY A 302 -8.88 -15.27 9.69
C GLY A 302 -9.23 -16.64 10.26
N LEU A 303 -8.81 -17.73 9.60
CA LEU A 303 -8.99 -19.10 10.07
C LEU A 303 -8.28 -19.35 11.42
N ARG A 304 -7.04 -18.85 11.59
CA ARG A 304 -6.29 -19.00 12.85
C ARG A 304 -6.81 -18.09 13.97
N LEU A 305 -7.52 -17.01 13.62
CA LEU A 305 -8.29 -16.19 14.57
C LEU A 305 -9.62 -16.85 14.98
N GLY A 306 -10.03 -17.94 14.32
CA GLY A 306 -11.22 -18.72 14.66
C GLY A 306 -12.47 -18.40 13.83
N TYR A 307 -12.36 -17.60 12.77
CA TYR A 307 -13.49 -17.27 11.90
C TYR A 307 -13.81 -18.39 10.91
N PRO A 308 -15.10 -18.61 10.58
CA PRO A 308 -15.51 -19.66 9.65
C PRO A 308 -15.04 -19.39 8.23
N PHE A 309 -14.58 -20.43 7.52
CA PHE A 309 -14.15 -20.35 6.13
C PHE A 309 -15.19 -19.69 5.21
N ALA A 310 -16.46 -20.12 5.32
CA ALA A 310 -17.52 -19.64 4.43
C ALA A 310 -17.75 -18.12 4.56
N ASP A 311 -17.59 -17.55 5.75
CA ASP A 311 -17.77 -16.13 6.00
C ASP A 311 -16.57 -15.34 5.49
N LEU A 312 -15.34 -15.85 5.75
CA LEU A 312 -14.12 -15.28 5.22
C LEU A 312 -14.10 -15.30 3.68
N ALA A 313 -14.49 -16.42 3.06
CA ALA A 313 -14.56 -16.55 1.61
C ALA A 313 -15.56 -15.55 0.98
N ARG A 314 -16.73 -15.36 1.60
CA ARG A 314 -17.71 -14.35 1.15
C ARG A 314 -17.13 -12.93 1.27
N GLY A 315 -16.46 -12.62 2.38
CA GLY A 315 -15.85 -11.32 2.58
C GLY A 315 -14.73 -11.03 1.58
N LEU A 316 -13.87 -12.02 1.28
CA LEU A 316 -12.86 -11.90 0.24
C LEU A 316 -13.48 -11.67 -1.14
N GLY A 317 -14.58 -12.35 -1.46
CA GLY A 317 -15.34 -12.15 -2.69
C GLY A 317 -16.04 -10.79 -2.80
N ALA A 318 -16.28 -10.12 -1.68
CA ALA A 318 -16.85 -8.77 -1.63
C ALA A 318 -15.80 -7.67 -1.73
N TYR A 319 -14.51 -7.98 -1.57
CA TYR A 319 -13.43 -7.00 -1.73
C TYR A 319 -13.38 -6.50 -3.17
N SER A 320 -13.70 -5.24 -3.39
CA SER A 320 -13.79 -4.60 -4.72
C SER A 320 -12.54 -3.79 -5.10
N GLY A 321 -11.50 -3.85 -4.27
CA GLY A 321 -10.23 -3.18 -4.51
C GLY A 321 -9.91 -2.07 -3.50
N THR A 322 -8.71 -1.56 -3.63
CA THR A 322 -8.19 -0.41 -2.88
C THR A 322 -7.72 0.64 -3.88
N ARG A 323 -7.90 1.91 -3.58
CA ARG A 323 -7.47 3.00 -4.47
C ARG A 323 -6.02 2.83 -4.87
N ARG A 324 -5.74 3.08 -6.14
CA ARG A 324 -4.41 2.95 -6.75
C ARG A 324 -3.83 1.52 -6.69
N ARG A 325 -4.68 0.48 -6.66
CA ARG A 325 -4.30 -0.93 -6.76
C ARG A 325 -5.10 -1.57 -7.90
N MET A 326 -4.62 -1.42 -9.14
CA MET A 326 -5.34 -1.77 -10.37
C MET A 326 -6.77 -1.16 -10.36
N GLU A 327 -6.87 0.11 -9.97
CA GLU A 327 -8.13 0.85 -9.84
C GLU A 327 -8.65 1.24 -11.22
N LEU A 328 -9.87 0.84 -11.57
CA LEU A 328 -10.55 1.31 -12.77
C LEU A 328 -10.96 2.79 -12.59
N LYS A 329 -10.34 3.69 -13.35
CA LYS A 329 -10.69 5.13 -13.36
C LYS A 329 -11.89 5.42 -14.24
N GLY A 330 -12.15 4.61 -15.26
CA GLY A 330 -13.27 4.73 -16.17
C GLY A 330 -13.02 4.08 -17.52
N GLU A 331 -14.05 4.18 -18.38
CA GLU A 331 -14.00 3.70 -19.77
C GLU A 331 -14.57 4.76 -20.70
N ARG A 332 -13.91 5.02 -21.82
CA ARG A 332 -14.37 5.91 -22.91
C ARG A 332 -13.97 5.32 -24.25
N ASN A 333 -14.85 5.39 -25.22
CA ASN A 333 -14.63 4.93 -26.61
C ASN A 333 -14.10 3.48 -26.70
N GLY A 334 -14.53 2.59 -25.79
CA GLY A 334 -14.05 1.22 -25.70
C GLY A 334 -12.63 1.07 -25.15
N ILE A 335 -12.05 2.14 -24.58
CA ILE A 335 -10.72 2.14 -23.93
C ILE A 335 -10.91 2.26 -22.42
N ARG A 336 -10.36 1.31 -21.67
CA ARG A 336 -10.40 1.28 -20.20
C ARG A 336 -9.15 1.91 -19.63
N VAL A 337 -9.32 2.77 -18.63
CA VAL A 337 -8.21 3.45 -17.95
C VAL A 337 -8.09 2.95 -16.52
N TYR A 338 -6.94 2.36 -16.19
CA TYR A 338 -6.60 1.86 -14.86
C TYR A 338 -5.47 2.67 -14.24
N ASP A 339 -5.39 2.67 -12.91
CA ASP A 339 -4.31 3.31 -12.15
C ASP A 339 -3.74 2.35 -11.10
N SER A 340 -2.41 2.30 -11.00
CA SER A 340 -1.75 1.55 -9.96
C SER A 340 -0.54 2.27 -9.37
N TYR A 341 -0.31 2.00 -8.08
CA TYR A 341 0.79 2.55 -7.29
C TYR A 341 2.12 1.84 -7.54
N ALA A 342 2.14 0.79 -8.38
CA ALA A 342 3.31 -0.03 -8.65
C ALA A 342 4.51 0.83 -9.08
N HIS A 343 5.62 0.64 -8.39
CA HIS A 343 6.85 1.43 -8.57
C HIS A 343 8.14 0.61 -8.33
N HIS A 344 8.00 -0.68 -8.05
CA HIS A 344 9.10 -1.66 -7.95
C HIS A 344 8.98 -2.66 -9.11
N PRO A 345 10.09 -3.22 -9.65
CA PRO A 345 10.04 -4.14 -10.80
C PRO A 345 9.04 -5.28 -10.68
N ARG A 346 8.95 -5.92 -9.52
CA ARG A 346 7.98 -7.02 -9.27
C ARG A 346 6.54 -6.53 -9.23
N GLU A 347 6.28 -5.37 -8.66
CA GLU A 347 4.93 -4.78 -8.67
C GLU A 347 4.50 -4.47 -10.10
N ILE A 348 5.40 -3.87 -10.90
CA ILE A 348 5.16 -3.56 -12.32
C ILE A 348 4.83 -4.84 -13.09
N ALA A 349 5.63 -5.91 -12.91
CA ALA A 349 5.40 -7.19 -13.57
C ALA A 349 4.05 -7.82 -13.17
N GLY A 350 3.71 -7.83 -11.88
CA GLY A 350 2.45 -8.36 -11.39
C GLY A 350 1.23 -7.59 -11.90
N ASP A 351 1.31 -6.26 -11.92
CA ASP A 351 0.23 -5.42 -12.44
C ASP A 351 0.06 -5.55 -13.96
N LEU A 352 1.16 -5.71 -14.71
CA LEU A 352 1.08 -5.96 -16.15
C LEU A 352 0.52 -7.35 -16.49
N GLU A 353 0.82 -8.38 -15.68
CA GLU A 353 0.16 -9.68 -15.78
C GLU A 353 -1.35 -9.57 -15.54
N ALA A 354 -1.74 -8.84 -14.50
CA ALA A 354 -3.14 -8.55 -14.22
C ALA A 354 -3.81 -7.75 -15.35
N ALA A 355 -3.12 -6.71 -15.86
CA ALA A 355 -3.58 -5.91 -16.99
C ALA A 355 -3.76 -6.75 -18.26
N ARG A 356 -2.86 -7.71 -18.53
CA ARG A 356 -2.97 -8.62 -19.67
C ARG A 356 -4.22 -9.49 -19.57
N SER A 357 -4.52 -10.00 -18.38
CA SER A 357 -5.75 -10.75 -18.13
C SER A 357 -7.02 -9.90 -18.37
N LEU A 358 -6.96 -8.62 -17.99
CA LEU A 358 -8.05 -7.67 -18.21
C LEU A 358 -8.19 -7.25 -19.69
N ALA A 359 -7.07 -6.94 -20.35
CA ALA A 359 -7.06 -6.51 -21.74
C ALA A 359 -7.56 -7.60 -22.70
N GLY A 360 -7.31 -8.87 -22.36
CA GLY A 360 -7.65 -9.99 -23.25
C GLY A 360 -6.92 -9.86 -24.61
N PRO A 361 -7.66 -9.71 -25.73
CA PRO A 361 -7.05 -9.50 -27.05
C PRO A 361 -6.58 -8.05 -27.29
N GLY A 362 -6.96 -7.10 -26.44
CA GLY A 362 -6.55 -5.69 -26.53
C GLY A 362 -5.08 -5.50 -26.12
N ARG A 363 -4.55 -4.33 -26.48
CA ARG A 363 -3.19 -3.94 -26.12
C ARG A 363 -3.16 -3.27 -24.73
N ILE A 364 -1.98 -3.23 -24.13
CA ILE A 364 -1.70 -2.51 -22.91
C ILE A 364 -0.83 -1.30 -23.26
N VAL A 365 -1.32 -0.09 -23.02
CA VAL A 365 -0.62 1.18 -23.19
C VAL A 365 -0.30 1.74 -21.81
N VAL A 366 1.00 1.87 -21.47
CA VAL A 366 1.44 2.23 -20.11
C VAL A 366 2.01 3.63 -20.08
N ALA A 367 1.61 4.44 -19.08
CA ALA A 367 2.41 5.57 -18.60
C ALA A 367 3.11 5.16 -17.29
N PHE A 368 4.42 5.20 -17.26
CA PHE A 368 5.20 4.88 -16.06
C PHE A 368 5.96 6.11 -15.55
N GLN A 369 5.74 6.46 -14.28
CA GLN A 369 6.48 7.50 -13.58
C GLN A 369 7.42 6.87 -12.55
N PRO A 370 8.75 6.84 -12.81
CA PRO A 370 9.71 6.37 -11.82
C PRO A 370 9.61 7.20 -10.53
N HIS A 371 9.71 6.56 -9.38
CA HIS A 371 9.57 7.20 -8.08
C HIS A 371 10.87 7.12 -7.29
N MET A 372 11.41 8.26 -6.87
CA MET A 372 12.70 8.48 -6.19
C MET A 372 13.92 8.27 -7.10
N VAL A 373 14.88 9.17 -6.96
CA VAL A 373 16.16 9.15 -7.69
C VAL A 373 16.99 7.93 -7.28
N SER A 374 17.05 7.64 -5.98
CA SER A 374 17.78 6.48 -5.43
C SER A 374 17.25 5.16 -5.98
N ARG A 375 15.91 4.95 -5.99
CA ARG A 375 15.29 3.74 -6.51
C ARG A 375 15.50 3.61 -8.02
N THR A 376 15.35 4.69 -8.78
CA THR A 376 15.58 4.67 -10.23
C THR A 376 17.03 4.32 -10.56
N ARG A 377 18.00 4.78 -9.76
CA ARG A 377 19.40 4.43 -9.94
C ARG A 377 19.67 2.93 -9.71
N ILE A 378 19.01 2.34 -8.73
CA ILE A 378 19.21 0.92 -8.34
C ILE A 378 18.46 -0.01 -9.29
N PHE A 379 17.18 0.25 -9.52
CA PHE A 379 16.24 -0.66 -10.19
C PHE A 379 15.77 -0.20 -11.56
N GLY A 380 16.32 0.89 -12.12
CA GLY A 380 15.82 1.47 -13.38
C GLY A 380 15.84 0.47 -14.54
N ALA A 381 16.90 -0.34 -14.65
CA ALA A 381 17.01 -1.36 -15.69
C ALA A 381 15.97 -2.47 -15.51
N GLU A 382 15.76 -2.94 -14.28
CA GLU A 382 14.77 -3.98 -14.00
C GLU A 382 13.34 -3.46 -14.17
N MET A 383 13.06 -2.19 -13.84
CA MET A 383 11.77 -1.55 -14.12
C MET A 383 11.51 -1.49 -15.62
N GLY A 384 12.51 -1.08 -16.42
CA GLY A 384 12.43 -1.09 -17.88
C GLY A 384 12.16 -2.48 -18.44
N ALA A 385 12.89 -3.48 -17.96
CA ALA A 385 12.68 -4.87 -18.37
C ALA A 385 11.27 -5.37 -18.05
N ALA A 386 10.72 -5.04 -16.88
CA ALA A 386 9.36 -5.39 -16.49
C ALA A 386 8.29 -4.72 -17.37
N LEU A 387 8.52 -3.47 -17.78
CA LEU A 387 7.61 -2.72 -18.68
C LEU A 387 7.50 -3.36 -20.07
N GLY A 388 8.45 -4.20 -20.47
CA GLY A 388 8.39 -4.96 -21.73
C GLY A 388 7.22 -5.94 -21.87
N ALA A 389 6.43 -6.16 -20.81
CA ALA A 389 5.18 -6.92 -20.87
C ALA A 389 4.00 -6.09 -21.41
N ALA A 390 4.15 -4.78 -21.58
CA ALA A 390 3.21 -3.89 -22.24
C ALA A 390 3.40 -3.91 -23.77
N ASP A 391 2.48 -3.30 -24.51
CA ASP A 391 2.56 -3.15 -25.98
C ASP A 391 3.07 -1.74 -26.36
N GLU A 392 2.78 -0.74 -25.55
CA GLU A 392 3.21 0.66 -25.72
C GLU A 392 3.61 1.23 -24.37
N VAL A 393 4.73 1.94 -24.28
CA VAL A 393 5.26 2.48 -23.02
C VAL A 393 5.62 3.96 -23.18
N VAL A 394 5.09 4.78 -22.30
CA VAL A 394 5.46 6.19 -22.11
C VAL A 394 6.13 6.32 -20.75
N VAL A 395 7.44 6.58 -20.73
CA VAL A 395 8.21 6.80 -19.51
C VAL A 395 8.26 8.30 -19.21
N MET A 396 7.76 8.67 -18.04
CA MET A 396 7.71 10.06 -17.56
C MET A 396 9.02 10.44 -16.85
N ASP A 397 9.16 11.71 -16.48
CA ASP A 397 10.26 12.14 -15.62
C ASP A 397 10.15 11.56 -14.21
N ILE A 398 11.29 11.47 -13.50
CA ILE A 398 11.34 10.93 -12.15
C ILE A 398 10.55 11.82 -11.20
N TYR A 399 9.61 11.25 -10.45
CA TYR A 399 9.02 11.89 -9.28
C TYR A 399 10.02 11.83 -8.13
N VAL A 400 10.73 12.93 -7.91
CA VAL A 400 11.86 12.98 -6.95
C VAL A 400 11.45 12.86 -5.49
N ALA A 401 10.15 13.06 -5.17
CA ALA A 401 9.62 13.03 -3.81
C ALA A 401 10.38 13.98 -2.85
N ARG A 402 11.16 13.40 -1.94
CA ARG A 402 11.96 14.14 -0.95
C ARG A 402 13.47 14.17 -1.26
N GLU A 403 13.86 13.62 -2.40
CA GLU A 403 15.26 13.53 -2.82
C GLU A 403 15.65 14.70 -3.74
N ASP A 404 16.94 15.02 -3.76
CA ASP A 404 17.49 15.95 -4.72
C ASP A 404 17.89 15.20 -6.00
N PRO A 405 17.81 15.84 -7.18
CA PRO A 405 18.30 15.27 -8.42
C PRO A 405 19.79 14.92 -8.36
N VAL A 406 20.15 13.75 -8.89
CA VAL A 406 21.55 13.31 -8.98
C VAL A 406 22.01 13.32 -10.44
N PRO A 407 23.13 13.97 -10.77
CA PRO A 407 23.64 14.00 -12.14
C PRO A 407 23.82 12.59 -12.73
N GLY A 408 23.29 12.37 -13.93
CA GLY A 408 23.36 11.07 -14.62
C GLY A 408 22.26 10.09 -14.24
N VAL A 409 21.39 10.41 -13.27
CA VAL A 409 20.21 9.59 -12.94
C VAL A 409 18.97 10.26 -13.53
N THR A 410 18.46 9.71 -14.59
CA THR A 410 17.26 10.18 -15.30
C THR A 410 16.34 9.01 -15.61
N SER A 411 15.11 9.28 -16.00
CA SER A 411 14.16 8.28 -16.45
C SER A 411 14.57 7.54 -17.73
N ALA A 412 15.59 8.03 -18.45
CA ALA A 412 16.21 7.30 -19.55
C ALA A 412 16.78 5.93 -19.11
N LEU A 413 17.25 5.80 -17.86
CA LEU A 413 17.69 4.51 -17.30
C LEU A 413 16.60 3.43 -17.38
N VAL A 414 15.35 3.84 -17.32
CA VAL A 414 14.19 2.95 -17.45
C VAL A 414 13.83 2.77 -18.92
N ALA A 415 13.68 3.86 -19.67
CA ALA A 415 13.24 3.83 -21.07
C ALA A 415 14.19 3.02 -21.96
N ASP A 416 15.51 3.20 -21.79
CA ASP A 416 16.54 2.50 -22.59
C ASP A 416 16.59 0.97 -22.28
N ALA A 417 16.03 0.55 -21.15
CA ALA A 417 15.99 -0.84 -20.74
C ALA A 417 14.67 -1.58 -21.09
N VAL A 418 13.69 -0.87 -21.68
CA VAL A 418 12.43 -1.50 -22.12
C VAL A 418 12.72 -2.35 -23.37
N PRO A 419 12.45 -3.68 -23.36
CA PRO A 419 12.79 -4.58 -24.47
C PRO A 419 11.71 -4.58 -25.57
N LEU A 420 11.31 -3.40 -26.04
CA LEU A 420 10.39 -3.19 -27.15
C LEU A 420 11.12 -2.44 -28.29
N ASP A 421 10.54 -2.48 -29.48
CA ASP A 421 11.06 -1.66 -30.58
C ASP A 421 10.93 -0.16 -30.22
N PRO A 422 11.91 0.69 -30.62
CA PRO A 422 11.95 2.11 -30.21
C PRO A 422 10.68 2.91 -30.56
N GLU A 423 9.91 2.51 -31.56
CA GLU A 423 8.64 3.14 -31.92
C GLU A 423 7.54 2.96 -30.86
N HIS A 424 7.67 1.93 -30.03
CA HIS A 424 6.72 1.59 -28.95
C HIS A 424 7.14 2.17 -27.58
N VAL A 425 8.29 2.86 -27.51
CA VAL A 425 8.81 3.45 -26.27
C VAL A 425 9.00 4.95 -26.44
N VAL A 426 8.32 5.72 -25.59
CA VAL A 426 8.45 7.19 -25.56
C VAL A 426 9.03 7.62 -24.23
N LEU A 427 10.09 8.42 -24.24
CA LEU A 427 10.55 9.16 -23.08
C LEU A 427 9.93 10.56 -23.14
N GLU A 428 8.95 10.84 -22.29
CA GLU A 428 8.23 12.11 -22.23
C GLU A 428 8.34 12.76 -20.84
N PRO A 429 9.28 13.69 -20.67
CA PRO A 429 9.45 14.38 -19.39
C PRO A 429 8.30 15.33 -19.05
N SER A 430 7.54 15.78 -20.06
CA SER A 430 6.44 16.73 -19.85
C SER A 430 5.19 16.01 -19.36
N TRP A 431 4.81 16.29 -18.13
CA TRP A 431 3.61 15.75 -17.52
C TRP A 431 2.35 16.02 -18.38
N SER A 432 2.23 17.24 -18.92
CA SER A 432 1.07 17.66 -19.70
C SER A 432 0.95 17.00 -21.08
N ALA A 433 2.09 16.56 -21.67
CA ALA A 433 2.10 15.90 -22.97
C ALA A 433 1.78 14.39 -22.87
N THR A 434 2.03 13.78 -21.73
CA THR A 434 1.89 12.32 -21.53
C THR A 434 0.48 11.81 -21.82
N ALA A 435 -0.57 12.55 -21.40
CA ALA A 435 -1.94 12.15 -21.65
C ALA A 435 -2.26 12.11 -23.16
N GLY A 436 -1.71 13.05 -23.94
CA GLY A 436 -1.84 13.06 -25.42
C GLY A 436 -1.20 11.83 -26.05
N HIS A 437 0.04 11.50 -25.66
CA HIS A 437 0.75 10.31 -26.15
C HIS A 437 -0.03 9.01 -25.85
N LEU A 438 -0.66 8.89 -24.69
CA LEU A 438 -1.46 7.72 -24.34
C LEU A 438 -2.69 7.59 -25.26
N VAL A 439 -3.39 8.69 -25.51
CA VAL A 439 -4.60 8.71 -26.33
C VAL A 439 -4.26 8.46 -27.80
N GLU A 440 -3.20 9.08 -28.35
CA GLU A 440 -2.74 8.88 -29.74
C GLU A 440 -2.36 7.41 -30.03
N ARG A 441 -1.88 6.68 -29.02
CA ARG A 441 -1.42 5.28 -29.15
C ARG A 441 -2.52 4.27 -28.91
N ALA A 442 -3.55 4.64 -28.13
CA ALA A 442 -4.63 3.73 -27.75
C ALA A 442 -5.68 3.57 -28.87
N ARG A 443 -6.31 2.41 -28.92
CA ARG A 443 -7.38 2.02 -29.84
C ARG A 443 -8.56 1.41 -29.09
N PRO A 444 -9.77 1.43 -29.63
CA PRO A 444 -10.88 0.71 -29.02
C PRO A 444 -10.53 -0.75 -28.71
N GLY A 445 -10.82 -1.19 -27.50
CA GLY A 445 -10.45 -2.50 -26.96
C GLY A 445 -9.17 -2.50 -26.09
N ASP A 446 -8.34 -1.46 -26.18
CA ASP A 446 -7.11 -1.37 -25.40
C ASP A 446 -7.37 -1.04 -23.91
N LEU A 447 -6.33 -1.26 -23.13
CA LEU A 447 -6.25 -0.87 -21.73
C LEU A 447 -5.11 0.13 -21.53
N ILE A 448 -5.41 1.33 -21.04
CA ILE A 448 -4.41 2.30 -20.59
C ILE A 448 -4.18 2.09 -19.10
N LEU A 449 -2.90 2.02 -18.69
CA LEU A 449 -2.49 1.82 -17.31
C LEU A 449 -1.51 2.92 -16.88
N THR A 450 -1.85 3.69 -15.85
CA THR A 450 -0.93 4.60 -15.19
C THR A 450 -0.24 3.90 -14.02
N LEU A 451 1.11 3.88 -14.02
CA LEU A 451 1.93 3.20 -13.02
C LEU A 451 2.87 4.17 -12.32
N GLY A 452 2.91 4.13 -11.00
CA GLY A 452 3.87 4.89 -10.20
C GLY A 452 3.31 5.40 -8.87
N ALA A 453 4.19 5.61 -7.89
CA ALA A 453 3.82 6.09 -6.57
C ALA A 453 3.63 7.62 -6.50
N GLY A 454 4.01 8.36 -7.57
CA GLY A 454 3.90 9.81 -7.65
C GLY A 454 2.52 10.33 -8.07
N ASP A 455 2.53 11.45 -8.76
CA ASP A 455 1.33 12.15 -9.21
C ASP A 455 0.76 11.65 -10.56
N VAL A 456 1.35 10.61 -11.14
CA VAL A 456 0.88 9.95 -12.37
C VAL A 456 -0.60 9.55 -12.31
N THR A 457 -1.12 9.26 -11.13
CA THR A 457 -2.57 8.95 -10.91
C THR A 457 -3.48 10.07 -11.39
N LEU A 458 -3.00 11.32 -11.47
CA LEU A 458 -3.76 12.46 -11.96
C LEU A 458 -3.90 12.47 -13.49
N LEU A 459 -3.17 11.63 -14.21
CA LEU A 459 -3.33 11.46 -15.65
C LEU A 459 -4.65 10.78 -16.02
N GLY A 460 -5.14 9.85 -15.20
CA GLY A 460 -6.36 9.09 -15.49
C GLY A 460 -7.56 9.97 -15.88
N PRO A 461 -7.96 10.96 -15.05
CA PRO A 461 -9.02 11.91 -15.43
C PRO A 461 -8.71 12.70 -16.71
N SER A 462 -7.45 13.10 -16.93
CA SER A 462 -7.04 13.86 -18.13
C SER A 462 -7.15 13.00 -19.40
N VAL A 463 -6.73 11.74 -19.33
CA VAL A 463 -6.87 10.76 -20.43
C VAL A 463 -8.34 10.54 -20.76
N LEU A 464 -9.20 10.32 -19.75
CA LEU A 464 -10.63 10.12 -19.95
C LEU A 464 -11.29 11.34 -20.61
N ALA A 465 -10.90 12.56 -20.21
CA ALA A 465 -11.41 13.78 -20.80
C ALA A 465 -10.97 13.96 -22.27
N LEU A 466 -9.72 13.61 -22.61
CA LEU A 466 -9.23 13.65 -23.99
C LEU A 466 -9.94 12.60 -24.86
N LEU A 467 -10.10 11.37 -24.40
CA LEU A 467 -10.85 10.32 -25.09
C LEU A 467 -12.30 10.72 -25.34
N GLU A 468 -12.94 11.45 -24.41
CA GLU A 468 -14.30 11.95 -24.58
C GLU A 468 -14.37 13.06 -25.62
N ALA A 469 -13.36 13.93 -25.70
CA ALA A 469 -13.28 15.03 -26.66
C ALA A 469 -13.05 14.57 -28.12
N GLU A 470 -12.37 13.42 -28.32
CA GLU A 470 -12.16 12.84 -29.65
C GLU A 470 -13.43 12.21 -30.26
N GLY A 471 -14.48 12.00 -29.45
CA GLY A 471 -15.72 11.34 -29.88
C GLY A 471 -15.56 9.84 -30.14
N PRO A 472 -16.64 9.10 -30.43
CA PRO A 472 -16.55 7.71 -30.85
C PRO A 472 -15.79 7.66 -32.18
N GLY A 473 -14.65 6.93 -32.19
CA GLY A 473 -13.70 6.91 -33.29
C GLY A 473 -14.38 6.74 -34.64
N ASP A 474 -14.18 7.72 -35.52
CA ASP A 474 -14.36 7.53 -36.95
C ASP A 474 -13.38 6.41 -37.35
N ASP A 475 -13.87 5.38 -38.02
CA ASP A 475 -13.09 4.24 -38.51
C ASP A 475 -11.81 4.76 -39.21
N ARG A 476 -10.70 4.76 -38.48
CA ARG A 476 -9.40 5.00 -39.11
C ARG A 476 -8.91 3.64 -39.61
N ASP A 477 -9.18 3.44 -40.94
CA ASP A 477 -8.67 2.34 -41.76
C ASP A 477 -7.17 2.12 -41.63
#